data_69744ef9dfebfe43601f56566eb8d943
#
_entry.id   69744ef9dfebfe43601f56566eb8d943
#
_cell.length_a   1.000
_cell.length_b   1.000
_cell.length_c   1.000
_cell.angle_alpha   90.00
_cell.angle_beta   90.00
_cell.angle_gamma   90.00
#
_symmetry.space_group_name_H-M   'P 1'
#
loop_
_entity.id
_entity.type
_entity.pdbx_description
1 polymer ?
#
loop_
_entity_poly.entity_id
_entity_poly.type
_entity_poly.pdbx_seq_one_letter_code
_entity_poly.pdbx_strand_id
1 'polypeptide(L)'
;LASKRAEPRVCLPVFFGMNSELDTARAFAEAGAVVQETVFCNRRHSNDLEESIGRLVAHMDNSEIFVLSGGFSAGDEPDGSAKFIVNVLNNPRLREALERFRQRDGLILGICNGFQALLKLGLLPHGKITDLDENTPTLTYNNIGRHVSQTVRVRVASNLSPWLANVKVGD
;
A
#
# COMPACT_ATOMS: atom_id res chain seq x y z
N LEU A 1 -18.11 -1.22 -6.09
CA LEU A 1 -17.09 -0.53 -6.88
C LEU A 1 -17.76 0.64 -7.59
N ALA A 2 -17.44 1.86 -7.16
CA ALA A 2 -18.09 3.08 -7.67
C ALA A 2 -17.71 3.41 -9.12
N SER A 3 -16.64 2.87 -9.65
CA SER A 3 -16.17 3.14 -11.02
C SER A 3 -16.13 1.86 -11.85
N LYS A 4 -16.86 1.87 -12.97
CA LYS A 4 -16.85 0.80 -14.00
C LYS A 4 -16.00 1.26 -15.19
N ARG A 5 -14.77 1.68 -14.96
CA ARG A 5 -13.86 1.96 -16.07
C ARG A 5 -13.44 0.65 -16.73
N ALA A 6 -13.38 0.63 -18.05
CA ALA A 6 -12.85 -0.52 -18.79
C ALA A 6 -11.36 -0.75 -18.47
N GLU A 7 -10.62 0.34 -18.20
CA GLU A 7 -9.21 0.34 -17.80
C GLU A 7 -9.09 1.03 -16.43
N PRO A 8 -9.09 0.28 -15.32
CA PRO A 8 -8.93 0.86 -13.99
C PRO A 8 -7.54 1.49 -13.83
N ARG A 9 -7.48 2.61 -13.13
CA ARG A 9 -6.22 3.29 -12.83
C ARG A 9 -5.69 2.84 -11.49
N VAL A 10 -4.39 2.56 -11.47
CA VAL A 10 -3.64 2.15 -10.27
C VAL A 10 -2.71 3.27 -9.86
N CYS A 11 -2.86 3.79 -8.66
CA CYS A 11 -1.91 4.70 -8.03
C CYS A 11 -0.85 3.88 -7.30
N LEU A 12 0.41 3.99 -7.73
CA LEU A 12 1.55 3.27 -7.18
C LEU A 12 2.63 4.26 -6.72
N PRO A 13 2.70 4.62 -5.44
CA PRO A 13 3.82 5.40 -4.94
C PRO A 13 5.09 4.54 -4.90
N VAL A 14 6.21 5.16 -5.29
CA VAL A 14 7.54 4.55 -5.31
C VAL A 14 8.45 5.33 -4.37
N PHE A 15 8.90 4.67 -3.31
CA PHE A 15 9.79 5.23 -2.30
C PHE A 15 11.20 4.66 -2.40
N PHE A 16 12.17 5.33 -1.80
CA PHE A 16 13.52 4.80 -1.69
C PHE A 16 13.55 3.43 -1.01
N GLY A 17 14.31 2.49 -1.57
CA GLY A 17 14.47 1.14 -1.02
C GLY A 17 13.33 0.17 -1.37
N MET A 18 12.31 0.60 -2.11
CA MET A 18 11.38 -0.34 -2.74
C MET A 18 12.06 -1.06 -3.89
N ASN A 19 11.68 -2.31 -4.14
CA ASN A 19 12.32 -3.13 -5.16
C ASN A 19 11.35 -4.07 -5.91
N SER A 20 10.06 -3.98 -5.66
CA SER A 20 9.03 -4.75 -6.36
C SER A 20 8.00 -3.88 -7.07
N GLU A 21 8.26 -2.58 -7.21
CA GLU A 21 7.37 -1.65 -7.90
C GLU A 21 7.21 -1.99 -9.38
N LEU A 22 8.29 -2.35 -10.06
CA LEU A 22 8.26 -2.72 -11.48
C LEU A 22 7.46 -4.01 -11.73
N ASP A 23 7.65 -5.02 -10.90
CA ASP A 23 6.87 -6.27 -11.01
C ASP A 23 5.40 -6.05 -10.66
N THR A 24 5.12 -5.21 -9.67
CA THR A 24 3.77 -4.81 -9.30
C THR A 24 3.11 -4.05 -10.44
N ALA A 25 3.77 -3.05 -11.01
CA ALA A 25 3.27 -2.28 -12.14
C ALA A 25 2.96 -3.17 -13.35
N ARG A 26 3.90 -4.08 -13.67
CA ARG A 26 3.72 -5.03 -14.76
C ARG A 26 2.51 -5.95 -14.56
N ALA A 27 2.34 -6.51 -13.36
CA ALA A 27 1.22 -7.39 -13.06
C ALA A 27 -0.13 -6.69 -13.23
N PHE A 28 -0.24 -5.44 -12.80
CA PHE A 28 -1.46 -4.64 -13.01
C PHE A 28 -1.68 -4.28 -14.49
N ALA A 29 -0.62 -3.93 -15.21
CA ALA A 29 -0.71 -3.61 -16.64
C ALA A 29 -1.12 -4.84 -17.46
N GLU A 30 -0.57 -6.03 -17.18
CA GLU A 30 -0.95 -7.30 -17.80
C GLU A 30 -2.42 -7.67 -17.49
N ALA A 31 -2.94 -7.24 -16.34
CA ALA A 31 -4.35 -7.38 -15.99
C ALA A 31 -5.26 -6.32 -16.63
N GLY A 32 -4.73 -5.43 -17.47
CA GLY A 32 -5.49 -4.41 -18.20
C GLY A 32 -5.69 -3.09 -17.44
N ALA A 33 -4.91 -2.82 -16.41
CA ALA A 33 -4.96 -1.57 -15.67
C ALA A 33 -3.93 -0.54 -16.20
N VAL A 34 -4.22 0.74 -16.02
CA VAL A 34 -3.30 1.85 -16.27
C VAL A 34 -2.59 2.23 -14.97
N VAL A 35 -1.28 1.98 -14.88
CA VAL A 35 -0.50 2.26 -13.68
C VAL A 35 0.06 3.69 -13.71
N GLN A 36 -0.18 4.43 -12.64
CA GLN A 36 0.32 5.79 -12.39
C GLN A 36 1.33 5.74 -11.25
N GLU A 37 2.60 5.66 -11.62
CA GLU A 37 3.70 5.68 -10.65
C GLU A 37 3.96 7.09 -10.14
N THR A 38 4.18 7.23 -8.84
CA THR A 38 4.63 8.47 -8.21
C THR A 38 5.96 8.23 -7.52
N VAL A 39 7.05 8.55 -8.20
CA VAL A 39 8.38 8.48 -7.60
C VAL A 39 8.59 9.65 -6.65
N PHE A 40 8.88 9.35 -5.39
CA PHE A 40 9.22 10.34 -4.38
C PHE A 40 10.66 10.80 -4.57
N CYS A 41 10.83 12.09 -4.77
CA CYS A 41 12.13 12.73 -4.96
C CYS A 41 12.46 13.63 -3.77
N ASN A 42 13.72 13.61 -3.34
CA ASN A 42 14.28 14.56 -2.37
C ASN A 42 15.77 14.77 -2.74
N ARG A 43 16.01 15.25 -3.96
CA ARG A 43 17.38 15.24 -4.51
C ARG A 43 18.10 16.59 -4.45
N ARG A 44 17.45 17.69 -4.69
CA ARG A 44 18.14 18.99 -4.93
C ARG A 44 17.39 20.23 -4.49
N HIS A 45 16.07 20.18 -4.38
CA HIS A 45 15.25 21.34 -4.08
C HIS A 45 14.31 21.09 -2.92
N SER A 46 14.12 22.11 -2.09
CA SER A 46 13.19 22.06 -0.95
C SER A 46 11.74 21.70 -1.34
N ASN A 47 11.39 21.89 -2.60
CA ASN A 47 10.05 21.64 -3.12
C ASN A 47 9.85 20.22 -3.68
N ASP A 48 10.90 19.41 -3.87
CA ASP A 48 10.79 18.08 -4.48
C ASP A 48 9.80 17.18 -3.74
N LEU A 49 9.81 17.23 -2.40
CA LEU A 49 8.90 16.45 -1.57
C LEU A 49 7.45 16.93 -1.73
N GLU A 50 7.23 18.24 -1.68
CA GLU A 50 5.90 18.86 -1.84
C GLU A 50 5.30 18.56 -3.22
N GLU A 51 6.11 18.60 -4.28
CA GLU A 51 5.69 18.21 -5.62
C GLU A 51 5.33 16.72 -5.70
N SER A 52 6.13 15.86 -5.06
CA SER A 52 5.85 14.42 -4.99
C SER A 52 4.55 14.14 -4.24
N ILE A 53 4.31 14.83 -3.12
CA ILE A 53 3.05 14.75 -2.38
C ILE A 53 1.88 15.22 -3.26
N GLY A 54 2.04 16.36 -3.93
CA GLY A 54 1.00 16.90 -4.83
C GLY A 54 0.64 15.94 -5.96
N ARG A 55 1.65 15.31 -6.59
CA ARG A 55 1.42 14.29 -7.63
C ARG A 55 0.72 13.06 -7.08
N LEU A 56 1.13 12.58 -5.90
CA LEU A 56 0.50 11.40 -5.28
C LEU A 56 -0.97 11.68 -4.96
N VAL A 57 -1.29 12.85 -4.40
CA VAL A 57 -2.69 13.27 -4.17
C VAL A 57 -3.48 13.25 -5.48
N ALA A 58 -2.95 13.85 -6.55
CA ALA A 58 -3.62 13.87 -7.85
C ALA A 58 -3.82 12.46 -8.43
N HIS A 59 -2.83 11.58 -8.32
CA HIS A 59 -2.96 10.19 -8.76
C HIS A 59 -3.99 9.43 -7.91
N MET A 60 -3.97 9.58 -6.58
CA MET A 60 -4.97 8.97 -5.71
C MET A 60 -6.39 9.43 -6.07
N ASP A 61 -6.60 10.73 -6.27
CA ASP A 61 -7.92 11.29 -6.60
C ASP A 61 -8.45 10.78 -7.96
N ASN A 62 -7.57 10.36 -8.86
CA ASN A 62 -7.90 9.88 -10.21
C ASN A 62 -7.81 8.35 -10.40
N SER A 63 -7.56 7.58 -9.35
CA SER A 63 -7.37 6.12 -9.44
C SER A 63 -8.48 5.35 -8.74
N GLU A 64 -8.71 4.13 -9.14
CA GLU A 64 -9.63 3.16 -8.53
C GLU A 64 -8.90 2.23 -7.55
N ILE A 65 -7.59 2.08 -7.72
CA ILE A 65 -6.74 1.17 -6.95
C ILE A 65 -5.55 1.94 -6.40
N PHE A 66 -5.26 1.76 -5.12
CA PHE A 66 -4.05 2.26 -4.46
C PHE A 66 -3.21 1.09 -3.99
N VAL A 67 -1.95 1.03 -4.42
CA VAL A 67 -1.09 -0.12 -4.13
C VAL A 67 0.19 0.33 -3.44
N LEU A 68 0.50 -0.29 -2.32
CA LEU A 68 1.79 -0.21 -1.66
C LEU A 68 2.57 -1.49 -1.95
N SER A 69 3.59 -1.41 -2.80
CA SER A 69 4.43 -2.55 -3.15
C SER A 69 5.41 -2.92 -2.04
N GLY A 70 6.10 -4.02 -2.23
CA GLY A 70 7.10 -4.52 -1.28
C GLY A 70 8.47 -3.86 -1.42
N GLY A 71 9.38 -4.23 -0.54
CA GLY A 71 10.74 -3.75 -0.46
C GLY A 71 11.16 -3.43 0.96
N PHE A 72 12.11 -2.50 1.07
CA PHE A 72 12.66 -2.02 2.35
C PHE A 72 12.70 -0.50 2.32
N SER A 73 11.56 0.15 2.41
CA SER A 73 11.41 1.59 2.27
C SER A 73 12.36 2.36 3.19
N ALA A 74 13.21 3.21 2.59
CA ALA A 74 14.27 3.97 3.28
C ALA A 74 15.20 3.11 4.15
N GLY A 75 15.49 1.85 3.72
CA GLY A 75 16.29 0.89 4.48
C GLY A 75 15.53 0.12 5.55
N ASP A 76 14.34 0.58 5.94
CA ASP A 76 13.39 -0.06 6.85
C ASP A 76 13.97 -0.54 8.19
N GLU A 77 14.96 0.17 8.66
CA GLU A 77 15.67 -0.07 9.93
C GLU A 77 15.03 0.74 11.09
N PRO A 78 15.14 0.23 12.33
CA PRO A 78 15.68 -1.08 12.71
C PRO A 78 14.68 -2.23 12.68
N ASP A 79 13.40 -2.00 12.46
CA ASP A 79 12.33 -2.94 12.82
C ASP A 79 11.52 -3.48 11.63
N GLY A 80 11.95 -3.27 10.40
CA GLY A 80 11.22 -3.74 9.22
C GLY A 80 9.76 -3.29 9.21
N SER A 81 9.49 -2.03 9.53
CA SER A 81 8.16 -1.60 9.96
C SER A 81 7.48 -0.60 9.02
N ALA A 82 8.04 -0.40 7.83
CA ALA A 82 7.51 0.57 6.85
C ALA A 82 7.38 2.00 7.41
N LYS A 83 8.23 2.38 8.37
CA LYS A 83 8.16 3.70 9.05
C LYS A 83 8.18 4.87 8.07
N PHE A 84 8.98 4.79 7.01
CA PHE A 84 9.07 5.84 6.03
C PHE A 84 7.75 6.03 5.28
N ILE A 85 7.16 4.94 4.78
CA ILE A 85 5.85 4.96 4.11
C ILE A 85 4.79 5.55 5.04
N VAL A 86 4.75 5.07 6.28
CA VAL A 86 3.79 5.53 7.29
C VAL A 86 3.95 7.03 7.56
N ASN A 87 5.18 7.52 7.73
CA ASN A 87 5.44 8.94 7.95
C ASN A 87 5.00 9.80 6.77
N VAL A 88 5.26 9.35 5.54
CA VAL A 88 4.81 10.06 4.33
C VAL A 88 3.29 10.08 4.25
N LEU A 89 2.63 8.94 4.43
CA LEU A 89 1.17 8.84 4.33
C LEU A 89 0.45 9.53 5.51
N ASN A 90 1.13 9.79 6.63
CA ASN A 90 0.61 10.63 7.71
C ASN A 90 0.70 12.15 7.42
N ASN A 91 1.31 12.57 6.31
CA ASN A 91 1.17 13.96 5.87
C ASN A 91 -0.33 14.30 5.75
N PRO A 92 -0.80 15.44 6.30
CA PRO A 92 -2.22 15.78 6.32
C PRO A 92 -2.90 15.71 4.96
N ARG A 93 -2.25 16.21 3.89
CA ARG A 93 -2.80 16.17 2.53
C ARG A 93 -2.97 14.75 1.99
N LEU A 94 -2.03 13.85 2.31
CA LEU A 94 -2.11 12.44 1.90
C LEU A 94 -3.13 11.66 2.75
N ARG A 95 -3.23 11.95 4.05
CA ARG A 95 -4.29 11.38 4.91
C ARG A 95 -5.67 11.73 4.38
N GLU A 96 -5.90 12.99 4.06
CA GLU A 96 -7.17 13.44 3.48
C GLU A 96 -7.46 12.80 2.13
N ALA A 97 -6.45 12.70 1.25
CA ALA A 97 -6.60 12.04 -0.05
C ALA A 97 -6.94 10.56 0.10
N LEU A 98 -6.25 9.86 1.03
CA LEU A 98 -6.50 8.44 1.32
C LEU A 98 -7.89 8.22 1.92
N GLU A 99 -8.35 9.12 2.78
CA GLU A 99 -9.69 9.07 3.33
C GLU A 99 -10.76 9.28 2.23
N ARG A 100 -10.59 10.30 1.36
CA ARG A 100 -11.47 10.47 0.18
C ARG A 100 -11.45 9.26 -0.73
N PHE A 101 -10.26 8.66 -0.94
CA PHE A 101 -10.09 7.45 -1.74
C PHE A 101 -10.91 6.29 -1.17
N ARG A 102 -10.83 6.08 0.14
CA ARG A 102 -11.58 5.06 0.87
C ARG A 102 -13.10 5.31 0.82
N GLN A 103 -13.54 6.55 1.01
CA GLN A 103 -14.97 6.92 1.03
C GLN A 103 -15.67 6.70 -0.31
N ARG A 104 -14.93 6.68 -1.41
CA ARG A 104 -15.46 6.34 -2.73
C ARG A 104 -15.27 4.87 -3.13
N ASP A 105 -15.08 3.98 -2.15
CA ASP A 105 -14.87 2.53 -2.33
C ASP A 105 -13.64 2.19 -3.18
N GLY A 106 -12.58 2.98 -3.12
CA GLY A 106 -11.30 2.68 -3.74
C GLY A 106 -10.68 1.41 -3.15
N LEU A 107 -10.10 0.58 -4.00
CA LEU A 107 -9.43 -0.66 -3.58
C LEU A 107 -8.02 -0.37 -3.10
N ILE A 108 -7.65 -0.92 -1.95
CA ILE A 108 -6.31 -0.78 -1.37
C ILE A 108 -5.64 -2.15 -1.30
N LEU A 109 -4.38 -2.23 -1.74
CA LEU A 109 -3.56 -3.43 -1.64
C LEU A 109 -2.20 -3.08 -1.02
N GLY A 110 -1.75 -3.87 -0.06
CA GLY A 110 -0.40 -3.81 0.48
C GLY A 110 0.31 -5.15 0.36
N ILE A 111 1.53 -5.15 -0.18
CA ILE A 111 2.33 -6.34 -0.39
C ILE A 111 3.59 -6.23 0.46
N CYS A 112 3.89 -7.24 1.30
CA CYS A 112 5.10 -7.30 2.13
C CYS A 112 5.28 -6.01 2.97
N ASN A 113 6.25 -5.17 2.64
CA ASN A 113 6.48 -3.88 3.32
C ASN A 113 5.25 -2.93 3.21
N GLY A 114 4.55 -2.95 2.08
CA GLY A 114 3.29 -2.24 1.93
C GLY A 114 2.19 -2.76 2.85
N PHE A 115 2.11 -4.06 3.10
CA PHE A 115 1.18 -4.64 4.08
C PHE A 115 1.52 -4.18 5.52
N GLN A 116 2.81 -4.14 5.86
CA GLN A 116 3.28 -3.59 7.13
C GLN A 116 2.83 -2.14 7.32
N ALA A 117 2.91 -1.33 6.25
CA ALA A 117 2.43 0.04 6.27
C ALA A 117 0.91 0.14 6.52
N LEU A 118 0.11 -0.71 5.88
CA LEU A 118 -1.34 -0.73 6.10
C LEU A 118 -1.72 -1.03 7.55
N LEU A 119 -1.02 -1.98 8.20
CA LEU A 119 -1.21 -2.26 9.62
C LEU A 119 -0.85 -1.06 10.49
N LYS A 120 0.31 -0.45 10.25
CA LYS A 120 0.78 0.69 11.05
C LYS A 120 -0.01 1.98 10.83
N LEU A 121 -0.75 2.08 9.76
CA LEU A 121 -1.71 3.17 9.52
C LEU A 121 -3.08 2.89 10.15
N GLY A 122 -3.32 1.70 10.67
CA GLY A 122 -4.62 1.26 11.17
C GLY A 122 -5.63 0.91 10.09
N LEU A 123 -5.25 1.00 8.81
CA LEU A 123 -6.11 0.59 7.69
C LEU A 123 -6.48 -0.90 7.78
N LEU A 124 -5.61 -1.69 8.35
CA LEU A 124 -5.89 -3.06 8.75
C LEU A 124 -5.73 -3.18 10.27
N PRO A 125 -6.68 -3.80 10.99
CA PRO A 125 -7.94 -4.35 10.48
C PRO A 125 -9.11 -3.34 10.45
N HIS A 126 -8.89 -2.08 10.81
CA HIS A 126 -9.97 -1.13 11.12
C HIS A 126 -10.63 -0.48 9.91
N GLY A 127 -10.04 -0.60 8.71
CA GLY A 127 -10.56 0.01 7.48
C GLY A 127 -10.47 1.54 7.44
N LYS A 128 -9.77 2.17 8.36
CA LYS A 128 -9.56 3.63 8.46
C LYS A 128 -8.21 3.93 9.09
N ILE A 129 -7.66 5.11 8.82
CA ILE A 129 -6.43 5.54 9.52
C ILE A 129 -6.78 5.83 10.99
N THR A 130 -6.11 5.12 11.89
CA THR A 130 -6.28 5.26 13.34
C THR A 130 -4.92 5.44 14.01
N ASP A 131 -4.90 6.11 15.14
CA ASP A 131 -3.75 6.09 16.02
C ASP A 131 -3.62 4.70 16.64
N LEU A 132 -2.37 4.25 16.74
CA LEU A 132 -2.04 2.94 17.30
C LEU A 132 -2.08 3.00 18.83
N ASP A 133 -2.62 1.96 19.44
CA ASP A 133 -2.63 1.75 20.88
C ASP A 133 -2.02 0.38 21.25
N GLU A 134 -2.00 0.05 22.54
CA GLU A 134 -1.44 -1.22 23.04
C GLU A 134 -2.18 -2.48 22.57
N ASN A 135 -3.42 -2.34 22.12
CA ASN A 135 -4.26 -3.43 21.61
C ASN A 135 -4.22 -3.54 20.08
N THR A 136 -3.56 -2.61 19.41
CA THR A 136 -3.50 -2.59 17.95
C THR A 136 -2.61 -3.72 17.44
N PRO A 137 -3.10 -4.56 16.50
CA PRO A 137 -2.30 -5.60 15.89
C PRO A 137 -1.05 -5.03 15.22
N THR A 138 0.09 -5.69 15.39
CA THR A 138 1.34 -5.32 14.75
C THR A 138 2.09 -6.54 14.23
N LEU A 139 3.01 -6.30 13.30
CA LEU A 139 3.97 -7.30 12.86
C LEU A 139 5.29 -7.08 13.61
N THR A 140 5.87 -8.18 14.06
CA THR A 140 7.15 -8.20 14.78
C THR A 140 8.02 -9.34 14.27
N TYR A 141 9.15 -9.56 14.90
CA TYR A 141 10.09 -10.62 14.55
C TYR A 141 9.47 -12.02 14.65
N ASN A 142 9.92 -12.91 13.78
CA ASN A 142 9.59 -14.34 13.90
C ASN A 142 10.13 -14.90 15.22
N ASN A 143 9.39 -15.79 15.86
CA ASN A 143 9.79 -16.42 17.12
C ASN A 143 11.14 -17.14 17.04
N ILE A 144 11.55 -17.59 15.85
CA ILE A 144 12.85 -18.21 15.62
C ILE A 144 14.00 -17.22 15.41
N GLY A 145 13.75 -15.90 15.52
CA GLY A 145 14.76 -14.85 15.44
C GLY A 145 15.39 -14.64 14.05
N ARG A 146 14.80 -15.19 12.99
CA ARG A 146 15.31 -15.04 11.62
C ARG A 146 14.19 -15.08 10.58
N HIS A 147 14.51 -14.60 9.38
CA HIS A 147 13.62 -14.75 8.23
C HIS A 147 13.39 -16.22 7.87
N VAL A 148 12.16 -16.54 7.48
CA VAL A 148 11.76 -17.86 6.97
C VAL A 148 11.35 -17.72 5.52
N SER A 149 12.10 -18.34 4.61
CA SER A 149 11.79 -18.39 3.18
C SER A 149 11.38 -19.83 2.84
N GLN A 150 10.09 -20.02 2.57
CA GLN A 150 9.56 -21.33 2.20
C GLN A 150 8.23 -21.19 1.45
N THR A 151 7.92 -22.17 0.62
CA THR A 151 6.58 -22.30 0.04
C THR A 151 5.62 -22.84 1.09
N VAL A 152 4.50 -22.15 1.29
CA VAL A 152 3.45 -22.54 2.24
C VAL A 152 2.13 -22.69 1.51
N ARG A 153 1.28 -23.56 2.04
CA ARG A 153 -0.13 -23.62 1.63
C ARG A 153 -0.90 -22.55 2.38
N VAL A 154 -1.71 -21.82 1.65
CA VAL A 154 -2.68 -20.87 2.21
C VAL A 154 -4.08 -21.36 1.91
N ARG A 155 -5.03 -20.91 2.69
CA ARG A 155 -6.45 -21.20 2.48
C ARG A 155 -7.24 -19.90 2.53
N VAL A 156 -8.20 -19.74 1.63
CA VAL A 156 -9.11 -18.60 1.65
C VAL A 156 -9.99 -18.72 2.90
N ALA A 157 -9.73 -17.88 3.89
CA ALA A 157 -10.50 -17.84 5.13
C ALA A 157 -11.79 -17.01 5.00
N SER A 158 -11.79 -16.02 4.12
CA SER A 158 -12.93 -15.14 3.85
C SER A 158 -12.82 -14.58 2.43
N ASN A 159 -13.94 -14.42 1.76
CA ASN A 159 -14.03 -13.77 0.45
C ASN A 159 -14.85 -12.45 0.49
N LEU A 160 -14.94 -11.83 1.66
CA LEU A 160 -15.59 -10.52 1.82
C LEU A 160 -14.82 -9.40 1.12
N SER A 161 -13.50 -9.55 0.99
CA SER A 161 -12.69 -8.59 0.24
C SER A 161 -13.00 -8.65 -1.26
N PRO A 162 -13.18 -7.51 -1.95
CA PRO A 162 -13.33 -7.48 -3.41
C PRO A 162 -12.17 -8.14 -4.15
N TRP A 163 -10.96 -8.17 -3.58
CA TRP A 163 -9.81 -8.88 -4.12
C TRP A 163 -10.00 -10.39 -4.22
N LEU A 164 -10.91 -10.94 -3.42
CA LEU A 164 -11.18 -12.38 -3.33
C LEU A 164 -12.57 -12.74 -3.84
N ALA A 165 -13.23 -11.86 -4.61
CA ALA A 165 -14.60 -12.07 -5.08
C ALA A 165 -14.79 -13.31 -5.98
N ASN A 166 -13.72 -13.74 -6.65
CA ASN A 166 -13.75 -14.87 -7.59
C ASN A 166 -13.23 -16.18 -7.01
N VAL A 167 -12.94 -16.24 -5.71
CA VAL A 167 -12.49 -17.45 -5.02
C VAL A 167 -13.49 -17.87 -3.95
N LYS A 168 -13.47 -19.14 -3.57
CA LYS A 168 -14.36 -19.67 -2.54
C LYS A 168 -13.63 -19.80 -1.21
N VAL A 169 -14.37 -19.64 -0.11
CA VAL A 169 -13.85 -19.96 1.22
C VAL A 169 -13.49 -21.45 1.26
N GLY A 170 -12.26 -21.72 1.64
CA GLY A 170 -11.70 -23.08 1.71
C GLY A 170 -10.78 -23.45 0.55
N ASP A 171 -10.78 -22.70 -0.56
CA ASP A 171 -9.85 -22.90 -1.67
C ASP A 171 -8.38 -22.72 -1.22
#